data_d7faf5408f751e5e098480153dd516d6
#
_entry.id   d7faf5408f751e5e098480153dd516d6
#
_cell.length_a   1.000
_cell.length_b   1.000
_cell.length_c   1.000
_cell.angle_alpha   90.00
_cell.angle_beta   90.00
_cell.angle_gamma   90.00
#
_symmetry.space_group_name_H-M   'P 1'
#
loop_
_entity.id
_entity.type
_entity.pdbx_description
1 polymer ?
#
loop_
_entity_poly.entity_id
_entity_poly.type
_entity_poly.pdbx_seq_one_letter_code
_entity_poly.pdbx_strand_id
1 'polypeptide(L)'
;MANFKKSKANKSKDKKKNTKKTKVNKPSFDSDVIEKDLCKLLPKEWLESMAKISGLIKRNREIKAFVLLWVLVFSFGAHLPRNLANMKRKYDKESKKDIAYSSWYMRFTPELTEFLKLCVTHVIEQIALEQNKVLNEKLTKFKDILIQDSTIIRLHKSLAKKYPAARSKTVAAGVKVGMLVSAVANSPKSIGIYPERMSEIRTLRIGPWVKDRILLIDLGFYKHLLFSKIKQNEGSFVSRVKGGVNPLIIFPHTSCTVKNIDVKGKHLNEILPKLKGEVLDVEVEIPFKRPNYNGKSKTRMDSEGFRLVAVYNVEEEKYHIYLTDISPDVLTPEDIAKLYGARWDIELVFKELKSRYELDVVNTTKPHIIEAYIWISILTLLISRRIYNIVRKHSPKEKMVQYTQLRWSTIFTENASDQLTLILRYCGVERTFETVMNVYQSQALDPHVNRERFREEWWS
;
A
#
# COMPACT_ATOMS: atom_id res chain seq x y z
N MET A 1 -77.24 -6.68 -4.56
CA MET A 1 -77.95 -6.70 -3.28
C MET A 1 -76.85 -6.67 -2.19
N ALA A 2 -76.68 -5.52 -1.62
CA ALA A 2 -76.96 -5.11 -0.25
C ALA A 2 -76.16 -5.98 0.79
N ASN A 3 -75.28 -5.46 1.60
CA ASN A 3 -75.53 -4.49 2.65
C ASN A 3 -74.27 -3.86 3.24
N PHE A 4 -74.40 -2.57 3.48
CA PHE A 4 -73.57 -1.72 4.32
C PHE A 4 -73.54 -2.16 5.78
N LYS A 5 -72.38 -2.14 6.47
CA LYS A 5 -72.33 -1.73 7.90
C LYS A 5 -71.12 -0.88 8.19
N LYS A 6 -71.39 0.37 8.60
CA LYS A 6 -70.50 1.33 9.22
C LYS A 6 -70.16 0.86 10.64
N SER A 7 -68.87 0.99 11.08
CA SER A 7 -68.54 1.10 12.48
C SER A 7 -67.37 2.05 12.69
N LYS A 8 -67.74 3.11 13.31
CA LYS A 8 -67.09 4.06 14.27
C LYS A 8 -65.58 4.21 14.32
N ALA A 9 -65.20 5.43 14.07
CA ALA A 9 -63.90 6.03 14.39
C ALA A 9 -63.56 5.92 15.89
N ASN A 10 -62.33 5.45 16.18
CA ASN A 10 -61.69 5.67 17.47
C ASN A 10 -60.45 6.55 17.24
N LYS A 11 -60.52 7.77 17.79
CA LYS A 11 -59.42 8.71 17.91
C LYS A 11 -58.39 8.12 18.89
N SER A 12 -57.24 7.70 18.44
CA SER A 12 -56.08 7.48 19.28
C SER A 12 -55.16 8.69 19.25
N LYS A 13 -54.88 9.22 20.41
CA LYS A 13 -54.07 10.38 20.72
C LYS A 13 -52.63 10.19 20.22
N ASP A 14 -52.20 11.10 19.35
CA ASP A 14 -50.81 11.27 18.99
C ASP A 14 -49.96 11.61 20.23
N LYS A 15 -49.16 10.63 20.67
CA LYS A 15 -48.05 10.89 21.59
C LYS A 15 -46.88 11.42 20.74
N LYS A 16 -46.71 12.75 20.75
CA LYS A 16 -45.48 13.39 20.29
C LYS A 16 -44.29 12.78 21.08
N LYS A 17 -43.54 11.88 20.46
CA LYS A 17 -42.21 11.50 20.92
C LYS A 17 -41.27 12.68 20.70
N ASN A 18 -40.96 13.37 21.79
CA ASN A 18 -39.83 14.30 21.85
C ASN A 18 -38.55 13.51 21.63
N THR A 19 -38.07 13.42 20.42
CA THR A 19 -36.70 13.01 20.11
C THR A 19 -35.76 14.12 20.55
N LYS A 20 -35.22 13.99 21.76
CA LYS A 20 -34.04 14.76 22.19
C LYS A 20 -32.97 14.55 21.17
N LYS A 21 -32.71 15.56 20.34
CA LYS A 21 -31.49 15.65 19.51
C LYS A 21 -30.32 15.67 20.48
N THR A 22 -29.70 14.53 20.70
CA THR A 22 -28.39 14.43 21.35
C THR A 22 -27.45 15.31 20.55
N LYS A 23 -27.00 16.42 21.13
CA LYS A 23 -25.90 17.22 20.59
C LYS A 23 -24.71 16.28 20.54
N VAL A 24 -24.38 15.81 19.33
CA VAL A 24 -23.12 15.12 19.07
C VAL A 24 -22.05 16.17 19.35
N ASN A 25 -21.35 16.05 20.47
CA ASN A 25 -20.15 16.84 20.73
C ASN A 25 -19.21 16.59 19.55
N LYS A 26 -19.04 17.60 18.69
CA LYS A 26 -17.99 17.57 17.67
C LYS A 26 -16.68 17.46 18.42
N PRO A 27 -15.80 16.50 18.11
CA PRO A 27 -14.46 16.49 18.68
C PRO A 27 -13.81 17.86 18.41
N SER A 28 -13.27 18.49 19.45
CA SER A 28 -12.51 19.73 19.30
C SER A 28 -11.17 19.39 18.66
N PHE A 29 -11.11 19.44 17.32
CA PHE A 29 -9.86 19.45 16.61
C PHE A 29 -9.24 20.84 16.70
N ASP A 30 -7.94 20.95 16.98
CA ASP A 30 -7.20 22.13 16.58
C ASP A 30 -7.39 22.31 15.08
N SER A 31 -7.71 23.52 14.66
CA SER A 31 -8.14 23.81 13.29
C SER A 31 -7.07 23.47 12.23
N ASP A 32 -5.82 23.27 12.62
CA ASP A 32 -4.64 23.07 11.78
C ASP A 32 -3.80 21.83 12.16
N VAL A 33 -4.38 20.89 12.92
CA VAL A 33 -3.68 19.69 13.43
C VAL A 33 -3.06 18.84 12.30
N ILE A 34 -3.74 18.74 11.16
CA ILE A 34 -3.25 17.98 10.00
C ILE A 34 -2.09 18.70 9.34
N GLU A 35 -2.24 20.00 9.07
CA GLU A 35 -1.25 20.83 8.41
C GLU A 35 0.04 20.91 9.23
N LYS A 36 -0.10 21.11 10.54
CA LYS A 36 1.01 21.14 11.50
C LYS A 36 1.76 19.81 11.52
N ASP A 37 1.05 18.68 11.55
CA ASP A 37 1.66 17.35 11.54
C ASP A 37 2.39 17.08 10.22
N LEU A 38 1.78 17.40 9.08
CA LEU A 38 2.38 17.21 7.76
C LEU A 38 3.60 18.11 7.53
N CYS A 39 3.55 19.37 7.97
CA CYS A 39 4.71 20.27 7.89
C CYS A 39 5.84 19.87 8.87
N LYS A 40 5.51 19.21 9.98
CA LYS A 40 6.52 18.59 10.86
C LYS A 40 7.13 17.34 10.24
N LEU A 41 6.31 16.51 9.57
CA LEU A 41 6.76 15.31 8.88
C LEU A 41 7.70 15.62 7.72
N LEU A 42 7.37 16.65 6.93
CA LEU A 42 8.14 17.12 5.77
C LEU A 42 8.38 18.62 5.87
N PRO A 43 9.37 19.06 6.71
CA PRO A 43 9.67 20.48 6.90
C PRO A 43 10.13 21.14 5.61
N LYS A 44 9.74 22.39 5.42
CA LYS A 44 10.08 23.17 4.22
C LYS A 44 11.59 23.24 3.99
N GLU A 45 12.35 23.51 5.03
CA GLU A 45 13.81 23.63 4.98
C GLU A 45 14.47 22.29 4.61
N TRP A 46 13.93 21.20 5.14
CA TRP A 46 14.38 19.84 4.80
C TRP A 46 14.10 19.52 3.33
N LEU A 47 12.90 19.85 2.83
CA LEU A 47 12.52 19.63 1.42
C LEU A 47 13.41 20.43 0.47
N GLU A 48 13.70 21.70 0.77
CA GLU A 48 14.59 22.54 -0.04
C GLU A 48 16.04 21.99 -0.02
N SER A 49 16.50 21.46 1.12
CA SER A 49 17.80 20.81 1.23
C SER A 49 17.87 19.51 0.39
N MET A 50 16.87 18.63 0.50
CA MET A 50 16.82 17.39 -0.27
C MET A 50 16.72 17.64 -1.77
N ALA A 51 16.01 18.68 -2.18
CA ALA A 51 15.94 19.08 -3.60
C ALA A 51 17.29 19.55 -4.15
N LYS A 52 18.14 20.15 -3.32
CA LYS A 52 19.53 20.49 -3.69
C LYS A 52 20.41 19.23 -3.74
N ILE A 53 20.33 18.37 -2.73
CA ILE A 53 21.11 17.13 -2.63
C ILE A 53 20.81 16.21 -3.82
N SER A 54 19.54 16.04 -4.19
CA SER A 54 19.14 15.23 -5.35
C SER A 54 19.53 15.86 -6.70
N GLY A 55 19.93 17.15 -6.72
CA GLY A 55 20.21 17.90 -7.93
C GLY A 55 18.97 18.43 -8.67
N LEU A 56 17.75 18.26 -8.10
CA LEU A 56 16.51 18.78 -8.67
C LEU A 56 16.53 20.31 -8.78
N ILE A 57 17.07 20.99 -7.77
CA ILE A 57 17.20 22.43 -7.73
C ILE A 57 18.69 22.78 -7.66
N LYS A 58 19.27 23.22 -8.78
CA LYS A 58 20.66 23.70 -8.85
C LYS A 58 20.80 25.19 -8.54
N ARG A 59 19.77 25.96 -8.80
CA ARG A 59 19.75 27.42 -8.57
C ARG A 59 18.39 27.80 -7.99
N ASN A 60 18.37 28.68 -7.00
CA ASN A 60 17.15 29.16 -6.36
C ASN A 60 16.40 30.12 -7.33
N ARG A 61 15.56 29.55 -8.18
CA ARG A 61 14.73 30.29 -9.15
C ARG A 61 13.25 30.21 -8.76
N GLU A 62 12.38 30.03 -9.73
CA GLU A 62 10.93 30.11 -9.62
C GLU A 62 10.29 28.89 -8.93
N ILE A 63 10.86 27.69 -9.12
CA ILE A 63 10.30 26.47 -8.55
C ILE A 63 10.82 26.23 -7.14
N LYS A 64 9.90 26.24 -6.19
CA LYS A 64 10.16 25.88 -4.79
C LYS A 64 9.81 24.42 -4.58
N ALA A 65 10.77 23.64 -4.05
CA ALA A 65 10.61 22.19 -3.86
C ALA A 65 9.42 21.84 -2.98
N PHE A 66 9.21 22.60 -1.96
CA PHE A 66 8.10 22.44 -1.02
C PHE A 66 6.71 22.59 -1.70
N VAL A 67 6.50 23.64 -2.53
CA VAL A 67 5.24 23.79 -3.28
C VAL A 67 5.10 22.68 -4.31
N LEU A 68 6.20 22.36 -5.02
CA LEU A 68 6.20 21.28 -6.01
C LEU A 68 5.78 19.95 -5.38
N LEU A 69 6.36 19.57 -4.24
CA LEU A 69 6.03 18.30 -3.59
C LEU A 69 4.54 18.18 -3.26
N TRP A 70 3.99 19.19 -2.57
CA TRP A 70 2.59 19.15 -2.16
C TRP A 70 1.64 19.19 -3.35
N VAL A 71 1.97 19.95 -4.39
CA VAL A 71 1.21 19.91 -5.65
C VAL A 71 1.25 18.52 -6.26
N LEU A 72 2.41 17.86 -6.34
CA LEU A 72 2.51 16.51 -6.90
C LEU A 72 1.71 15.50 -6.10
N VAL A 73 1.74 15.59 -4.76
CA VAL A 73 1.01 14.67 -3.86
C VAL A 73 -0.51 14.86 -3.97
N PHE A 74 -1.00 16.10 -4.02
CA PHE A 74 -2.43 16.41 -3.99
C PHE A 74 -3.01 16.84 -5.36
N SER A 75 -2.28 16.67 -6.46
CA SER A 75 -2.73 17.08 -7.81
C SER A 75 -3.67 16.10 -8.47
N PHE A 76 -4.47 15.37 -7.72
CA PHE A 76 -5.50 14.48 -8.22
C PHE A 76 -6.79 14.70 -7.44
N GLY A 77 -7.89 14.30 -8.00
CA GLY A 77 -9.22 14.38 -7.42
C GLY A 77 -10.16 13.44 -8.17
N ALA A 78 -11.40 13.34 -7.73
CA ALA A 78 -12.39 12.40 -8.26
C ALA A 78 -12.60 12.48 -9.78
N HIS A 79 -12.27 13.62 -10.41
CA HIS A 79 -12.51 13.86 -11.84
C HIS A 79 -11.31 14.47 -12.57
N LEU A 80 -10.14 14.52 -11.95
CA LEU A 80 -8.93 15.12 -12.52
C LEU A 80 -7.82 14.09 -12.62
N PRO A 81 -7.58 13.50 -13.79
CA PRO A 81 -6.50 12.55 -13.98
C PRO A 81 -5.13 13.19 -13.70
N ARG A 82 -4.25 12.44 -13.06
CA ARG A 82 -2.87 12.85 -12.78
C ARG A 82 -2.07 12.85 -14.07
N ASN A 83 -1.99 13.99 -14.72
CA ASN A 83 -1.13 14.20 -15.90
C ASN A 83 -0.31 15.48 -15.75
N LEU A 84 0.73 15.62 -16.58
CA LEU A 84 1.68 16.75 -16.48
C LEU A 84 1.00 18.11 -16.63
N ALA A 85 0.00 18.22 -17.51
CA ALA A 85 -0.72 19.48 -17.75
C ALA A 85 -1.59 19.87 -16.54
N ASN A 86 -2.31 18.91 -15.93
CA ASN A 86 -3.10 19.15 -14.73
C ASN A 86 -2.23 19.52 -13.54
N MET A 87 -1.10 18.84 -13.35
CA MET A 87 -0.13 19.17 -12.30
C MET A 87 0.46 20.57 -12.48
N LYS A 88 0.76 20.97 -13.75
CA LYS A 88 1.24 22.30 -14.07
C LYS A 88 0.19 23.35 -13.69
N ARG A 89 -1.03 23.21 -14.19
CA ARG A 89 -2.12 24.14 -13.86
C ARG A 89 -2.31 24.32 -12.36
N LYS A 90 -2.20 23.22 -11.62
CA LYS A 90 -2.28 23.27 -10.17
C LYS A 90 -1.07 23.97 -9.55
N TYR A 91 0.13 23.72 -10.07
CA TYR A 91 1.35 24.39 -9.60
C TYR A 91 1.28 25.90 -9.85
N ASP A 92 0.92 26.33 -11.04
CA ASP A 92 0.80 27.78 -11.40
C ASP A 92 -0.20 28.48 -10.47
N LYS A 93 -1.35 27.83 -10.23
CA LYS A 93 -2.39 28.32 -9.32
C LYS A 93 -1.87 28.50 -7.88
N GLU A 94 -1.08 27.58 -7.39
CA GLU A 94 -0.60 27.59 -6.00
C GLU A 94 0.69 28.40 -5.81
N SER A 95 1.58 28.42 -6.82
CA SER A 95 2.87 29.12 -6.73
C SER A 95 2.80 30.61 -7.05
N LYS A 96 1.66 31.12 -7.54
CA LYS A 96 1.47 32.49 -8.04
C LYS A 96 2.37 32.83 -9.23
N LYS A 97 2.85 31.84 -9.96
CA LYS A 97 3.74 32.02 -11.11
C LYS A 97 3.27 31.13 -12.25
N ASP A 98 3.20 31.70 -13.43
CA ASP A 98 2.97 30.96 -14.66
C ASP A 98 4.33 30.47 -15.21
N ILE A 99 4.51 29.16 -15.24
CA ILE A 99 5.73 28.52 -15.75
C ILE A 99 5.45 28.03 -17.16
N ALA A 100 6.32 28.33 -18.11
CA ALA A 100 6.23 27.78 -19.45
C ALA A 100 6.15 26.22 -19.40
N TYR A 101 5.28 25.63 -20.25
CA TYR A 101 5.07 24.18 -20.24
C TYR A 101 6.37 23.38 -20.48
N SER A 102 7.26 23.88 -21.34
CA SER A 102 8.58 23.30 -21.57
C SER A 102 9.41 23.27 -20.28
N SER A 103 9.44 24.38 -19.54
CA SER A 103 10.15 24.49 -18.26
C SER A 103 9.58 23.55 -17.20
N TRP A 104 8.25 23.39 -17.17
CA TRP A 104 7.59 22.41 -16.30
C TRP A 104 7.97 20.97 -16.67
N TYR A 105 7.84 20.61 -17.95
CA TYR A 105 8.16 19.27 -18.46
C TYR A 105 9.62 18.87 -18.16
N MET A 106 10.55 19.80 -18.31
CA MET A 106 11.97 19.59 -18.03
C MET A 106 12.29 19.38 -16.54
N ARG A 107 11.32 19.48 -15.63
CA ARG A 107 11.49 19.13 -14.21
C ARG A 107 11.32 17.65 -13.93
N PHE A 108 10.64 16.93 -14.82
CA PHE A 108 10.46 15.47 -14.68
C PHE A 108 11.71 14.75 -15.16
N THR A 109 12.72 14.74 -14.33
CA THR A 109 14.07 14.21 -14.58
C THR A 109 14.39 13.07 -13.59
N PRO A 110 15.51 12.35 -13.76
CA PRO A 110 15.99 11.40 -12.75
C PRO A 110 16.20 12.02 -11.38
N GLU A 111 16.61 13.31 -11.31
CA GLU A 111 16.80 14.04 -10.08
C GLU A 111 15.48 14.27 -9.31
N LEU A 112 14.37 14.52 -10.01
CA LEU A 112 13.04 14.53 -9.39
C LEU A 112 12.70 13.15 -8.82
N THR A 113 12.98 12.09 -9.55
CA THR A 113 12.74 10.71 -9.09
C THR A 113 13.52 10.43 -7.80
N GLU A 114 14.80 10.83 -7.73
CA GLU A 114 15.61 10.66 -6.52
C GLU A 114 15.10 11.53 -5.36
N PHE A 115 14.71 12.78 -5.62
CA PHE A 115 14.07 13.64 -4.61
C PHE A 115 12.81 12.98 -4.01
N LEU A 116 11.91 12.48 -4.85
CA LEU A 116 10.68 11.81 -4.41
C LEU A 116 10.98 10.55 -3.60
N LYS A 117 11.99 9.77 -4.02
CA LYS A 117 12.44 8.59 -3.29
C LYS A 117 13.00 8.95 -1.91
N LEU A 118 13.79 10.02 -1.80
CA LEU A 118 14.26 10.54 -0.51
C LEU A 118 13.09 10.94 0.39
N CYS A 119 12.07 11.62 -0.15
CA CYS A 119 10.87 11.98 0.59
C CYS A 119 10.11 10.73 1.09
N VAL A 120 9.91 9.72 0.24
CA VAL A 120 9.25 8.46 0.61
C VAL A 120 10.03 7.74 1.70
N THR A 121 11.36 7.62 1.55
CA THR A 121 12.22 6.96 2.55
C THR A 121 12.12 7.66 3.90
N HIS A 122 12.23 8.99 3.91
CA HIS A 122 12.11 9.79 5.13
C HIS A 122 10.76 9.60 5.82
N VAL A 123 9.65 9.66 5.07
CA VAL A 123 8.31 9.47 5.64
C VAL A 123 8.17 8.07 6.24
N ILE A 124 8.68 7.03 5.58
CA ILE A 124 8.68 5.65 6.10
C ILE A 124 9.46 5.57 7.42
N GLU A 125 10.65 6.19 7.48
CA GLU A 125 11.49 6.21 8.68
C GLU A 125 10.80 6.93 9.84
N GLN A 126 10.18 8.09 9.60
CA GLN A 126 9.45 8.82 10.62
C GLN A 126 8.24 8.02 11.15
N ILE A 127 7.47 7.39 10.26
CA ILE A 127 6.37 6.51 10.67
C ILE A 127 6.89 5.35 11.53
N ALA A 128 8.03 4.77 11.19
CA ALA A 128 8.62 3.66 11.94
C ALA A 128 9.08 4.08 13.34
N LEU A 129 9.62 5.30 13.51
CA LEU A 129 10.04 5.85 14.80
C LEU A 129 8.86 6.13 15.74
N GLU A 130 7.69 6.47 15.20
CA GLU A 130 6.50 6.81 15.99
C GLU A 130 5.68 5.58 16.41
N GLN A 131 6.09 4.36 16.00
CA GLN A 131 5.34 3.14 16.29
C GLN A 131 5.50 2.70 17.75
N ASN A 132 4.45 2.91 18.53
CA ASN A 132 4.30 2.39 19.89
C ASN A 132 3.16 1.35 20.00
N LYS A 133 2.70 0.75 18.87
CA LYS A 133 1.67 -0.28 18.92
C LYS A 133 2.29 -1.60 19.34
N VAL A 134 1.79 -2.13 20.43
CA VAL A 134 2.12 -3.48 20.92
C VAL A 134 1.15 -4.46 20.26
N LEU A 135 1.67 -5.57 19.77
CA LEU A 135 0.85 -6.69 19.31
C LEU A 135 0.10 -7.31 20.50
N ASN A 136 -0.96 -8.08 20.24
CA ASN A 136 -1.74 -8.72 21.29
C ASN A 136 -0.89 -9.68 22.15
N GLU A 137 -1.41 -10.16 23.28
CA GLU A 137 -0.71 -10.97 24.26
C GLU A 137 0.04 -12.16 23.65
N LYS A 138 -0.56 -12.87 22.67
CA LYS A 138 0.06 -14.03 22.00
C LYS A 138 1.27 -13.66 21.13
N LEU A 139 1.33 -12.42 20.67
CA LEU A 139 2.33 -11.94 19.70
C LEU A 139 3.32 -10.93 20.32
N THR A 140 3.31 -10.73 21.63
CA THR A 140 4.15 -9.74 22.34
C THR A 140 5.64 -9.91 22.12
N LYS A 141 6.11 -11.15 21.87
CA LYS A 141 7.51 -11.41 21.55
C LYS A 141 7.94 -10.93 20.16
N PHE A 142 6.98 -10.59 19.30
CA PHE A 142 7.28 -10.09 17.97
C PHE A 142 7.13 -8.57 17.91
N LYS A 143 8.05 -7.92 17.21
CA LYS A 143 8.05 -6.47 17.01
C LYS A 143 7.08 -6.02 15.92
N ASP A 144 6.84 -6.89 14.92
CA ASP A 144 6.02 -6.54 13.76
C ASP A 144 5.57 -7.78 12.99
N ILE A 145 4.50 -7.63 12.22
CA ILE A 145 4.05 -8.58 11.21
C ILE A 145 4.22 -7.90 9.86
N LEU A 146 5.05 -8.49 9.00
CA LEU A 146 5.42 -7.95 7.71
C LEU A 146 4.81 -8.77 6.58
N ILE A 147 4.23 -8.09 5.60
CA ILE A 147 3.61 -8.72 4.43
C ILE A 147 4.41 -8.30 3.21
N GLN A 148 4.95 -9.27 2.48
CA GLN A 148 5.69 -9.02 1.24
C GLN A 148 4.87 -9.44 0.04
N ASP A 149 4.69 -8.50 -0.90
CA ASP A 149 4.07 -8.79 -2.18
C ASP A 149 4.53 -7.79 -3.26
N SER A 150 4.10 -7.98 -4.50
CA SER A 150 4.39 -7.09 -5.61
C SER A 150 3.20 -6.91 -6.54
N THR A 151 3.13 -5.74 -7.16
CA THR A 151 2.16 -5.48 -8.22
C THR A 151 2.86 -5.10 -9.52
N ILE A 152 2.19 -5.36 -10.65
CA ILE A 152 2.73 -5.12 -11.99
C ILE A 152 1.95 -3.98 -12.64
N ILE A 153 2.71 -3.08 -13.29
CA ILE A 153 2.21 -2.00 -14.12
C ILE A 153 2.64 -2.27 -15.55
N ARG A 154 1.69 -2.30 -16.49
CA ARG A 154 1.96 -2.51 -17.90
C ARG A 154 2.48 -1.22 -18.53
N LEU A 155 3.51 -1.35 -19.36
CA LEU A 155 4.18 -0.22 -19.99
C LEU A 155 4.16 -0.33 -21.50
N HIS A 156 4.38 0.81 -22.17
CA HIS A 156 4.52 0.84 -23.63
C HIS A 156 5.73 0.02 -24.09
N LYS A 157 5.60 -0.66 -25.23
CA LYS A 157 6.61 -1.58 -25.80
C LYS A 157 8.01 -0.98 -25.97
N SER A 158 8.11 0.32 -26.20
CA SER A 158 9.41 1.02 -26.31
C SER A 158 10.28 0.95 -25.06
N LEU A 159 9.70 0.61 -23.92
CA LEU A 159 10.35 0.51 -22.61
C LEU A 159 10.89 -0.91 -22.31
N ALA A 160 10.70 -1.87 -23.22
CA ALA A 160 11.09 -3.26 -23.01
C ALA A 160 12.59 -3.45 -22.69
N LYS A 161 13.46 -2.56 -23.21
CA LYS A 161 14.91 -2.60 -22.92
C LYS A 161 15.20 -2.36 -21.42
N LYS A 162 14.50 -1.41 -20.79
CA LYS A 162 14.69 -1.07 -19.38
C LYS A 162 13.82 -1.94 -18.47
N TYR A 163 12.58 -2.21 -18.87
CA TYR A 163 11.58 -2.95 -18.11
C TYR A 163 11.02 -4.13 -18.89
N PRO A 164 11.83 -5.18 -19.17
CA PRO A 164 11.35 -6.35 -19.90
C PRO A 164 10.24 -7.06 -19.11
N ALA A 165 9.16 -7.42 -19.81
CA ALA A 165 8.05 -8.18 -19.24
C ALA A 165 8.41 -9.65 -19.04
N ALA A 166 7.71 -10.33 -18.11
CA ALA A 166 7.89 -11.75 -17.86
C ALA A 166 7.41 -12.62 -19.05
N ARG A 167 6.33 -12.20 -19.71
CA ARG A 167 5.71 -12.88 -20.85
C ARG A 167 5.90 -12.05 -22.11
N SER A 168 7.12 -11.99 -22.63
CA SER A 168 7.52 -11.13 -23.77
C SER A 168 6.75 -11.39 -25.07
N LYS A 169 6.13 -12.56 -25.25
CA LYS A 169 5.32 -12.89 -26.45
C LYS A 169 3.99 -12.11 -26.50
N THR A 170 3.41 -11.78 -25.36
CA THR A 170 2.10 -11.09 -25.27
C THR A 170 2.23 -9.64 -24.81
N VAL A 171 3.20 -9.35 -23.95
CA VAL A 171 3.45 -8.00 -23.38
C VAL A 171 4.95 -7.75 -23.38
N ALA A 172 5.39 -6.68 -24.05
CA ALA A 172 6.81 -6.40 -24.21
C ALA A 172 7.46 -5.78 -22.96
N ALA A 173 6.75 -4.90 -22.25
CA ALA A 173 7.29 -4.14 -21.13
C ALA A 173 6.35 -4.11 -19.92
N GLY A 174 6.94 -4.22 -18.74
CA GLY A 174 6.24 -4.11 -17.45
C GLY A 174 7.19 -3.80 -16.31
N VAL A 175 6.74 -2.98 -15.38
CA VAL A 175 7.44 -2.68 -14.13
C VAL A 175 6.76 -3.38 -12.96
N LYS A 176 7.56 -3.94 -12.08
CA LYS A 176 7.13 -4.57 -10.82
C LYS A 176 7.43 -3.63 -9.67
N VAL A 177 6.42 -3.29 -8.89
CA VAL A 177 6.55 -2.55 -7.64
C VAL A 177 6.44 -3.55 -6.51
N GLY A 178 7.57 -3.88 -5.89
CA GLY A 178 7.65 -4.73 -4.71
C GLY A 178 7.49 -3.89 -3.45
N MET A 179 6.72 -4.39 -2.49
CA MET A 179 6.42 -3.67 -1.27
C MET A 179 6.44 -4.61 -0.07
N LEU A 180 7.13 -4.19 0.99
CA LEU A 180 7.06 -4.80 2.31
C LEU A 180 6.19 -3.89 3.19
N VAL A 181 5.07 -4.39 3.68
CA VAL A 181 4.11 -3.63 4.47
C VAL A 181 4.14 -4.10 5.92
N SER A 182 4.17 -3.17 6.85
CA SER A 182 3.98 -3.42 8.27
C SER A 182 2.49 -3.43 8.60
N ALA A 183 1.99 -4.54 9.16
CA ALA A 183 0.62 -4.63 9.63
C ALA A 183 0.39 -3.77 10.88
N VAL A 184 1.42 -3.64 11.73
CA VAL A 184 1.38 -2.80 12.94
C VAL A 184 1.30 -1.33 12.57
N ALA A 185 2.13 -0.86 11.62
CA ALA A 185 2.11 0.51 11.11
C ALA A 185 0.97 0.78 10.15
N ASN A 186 0.40 -0.27 9.56
CA ASN A 186 -0.53 -0.13 8.44
C ASN A 186 0.05 0.73 7.30
N SER A 187 1.34 0.53 7.02
CA SER A 187 2.11 1.37 6.10
C SER A 187 3.24 0.59 5.44
N PRO A 188 3.65 0.93 4.22
CA PRO A 188 4.87 0.43 3.62
C PRO A 188 6.10 0.66 4.52
N LYS A 189 6.96 -0.34 4.61
CA LYS A 189 8.25 -0.29 5.29
C LYS A 189 9.41 -0.27 4.31
N SER A 190 9.26 -0.89 3.17
CA SER A 190 10.25 -0.91 2.10
C SER A 190 9.56 -1.04 0.76
N ILE A 191 10.12 -0.36 -0.25
CA ILE A 191 9.57 -0.32 -1.59
C ILE A 191 10.71 -0.46 -2.60
N GLY A 192 10.50 -1.26 -3.63
CA GLY A 192 11.43 -1.42 -4.73
C GLY A 192 10.73 -1.41 -6.08
N ILE A 193 11.40 -0.83 -7.08
CA ILE A 193 10.94 -0.79 -8.47
C ILE A 193 11.87 -1.67 -9.30
N TYR A 194 11.31 -2.66 -9.98
CA TYR A 194 12.05 -3.69 -10.69
C TYR A 194 11.44 -3.94 -12.09
N PRO A 195 12.23 -4.46 -13.07
CA PRO A 195 11.64 -5.03 -14.27
C PRO A 195 10.70 -6.19 -13.91
N GLU A 196 9.54 -6.31 -14.60
CA GLU A 196 8.58 -7.39 -14.34
C GLU A 196 9.23 -8.78 -14.41
N ARG A 197 10.19 -8.96 -15.31
CA ARG A 197 10.93 -10.23 -15.52
C ARG A 197 11.73 -10.66 -14.27
N MET A 198 12.06 -9.76 -13.38
CA MET A 198 12.76 -10.10 -12.15
C MET A 198 11.88 -11.01 -11.28
N SER A 199 12.41 -12.15 -10.84
CA SER A 199 11.68 -13.07 -9.97
C SER A 199 11.38 -12.42 -8.62
N GLU A 200 10.24 -12.71 -8.02
CA GLU A 200 9.78 -12.13 -6.74
C GLU A 200 10.77 -12.38 -5.61
N ILE A 201 11.35 -13.57 -5.52
CA ILE A 201 12.36 -13.92 -4.50
C ILE A 201 13.56 -12.96 -4.51
N ARG A 202 13.93 -12.40 -5.67
CA ARG A 202 15.04 -11.44 -5.77
C ARG A 202 14.68 -10.05 -5.26
N THR A 203 13.40 -9.74 -5.11
CA THR A 203 12.93 -8.46 -4.57
C THR A 203 12.92 -8.45 -3.04
N LEU A 204 13.02 -9.61 -2.39
CA LEU A 204 13.06 -9.77 -0.94
C LEU A 204 14.44 -10.27 -0.50
N ARG A 205 15.23 -9.38 0.07
CA ARG A 205 16.56 -9.71 0.63
C ARG A 205 16.47 -9.84 2.15
N ILE A 206 16.62 -11.07 2.65
CA ILE A 206 16.61 -11.35 4.08
C ILE A 206 17.96 -10.96 4.71
N GLY A 207 17.90 -10.39 5.90
CA GLY A 207 19.03 -9.98 6.71
C GLY A 207 18.60 -9.74 8.17
N PRO A 208 19.44 -9.15 9.04
CA PRO A 208 19.14 -8.95 10.46
C PRO A 208 17.87 -8.17 10.77
N TRP A 209 17.34 -7.45 9.81
CA TRP A 209 16.10 -6.67 9.93
C TRP A 209 14.86 -7.54 10.19
N VAL A 210 14.90 -8.85 9.92
CA VAL A 210 13.76 -9.76 10.17
C VAL A 210 13.69 -10.22 11.63
N LYS A 211 14.73 -9.99 12.43
CA LYS A 211 14.80 -10.42 13.84
C LYS A 211 13.55 -9.96 14.61
N ASP A 212 12.97 -10.90 15.35
CA ASP A 212 11.74 -10.71 16.15
C ASP A 212 10.54 -10.23 15.32
N ARG A 213 10.45 -10.58 14.02
CA ARG A 213 9.34 -10.24 13.15
C ARG A 213 8.79 -11.47 12.45
N ILE A 214 7.48 -11.44 12.18
CA ILE A 214 6.81 -12.47 11.39
C ILE A 214 6.67 -11.98 9.96
N LEU A 215 7.10 -12.78 8.99
CA LEU A 215 6.88 -12.53 7.57
C LEU A 215 5.72 -13.41 7.06
N LEU A 216 4.67 -12.78 6.55
CA LEU A 216 3.61 -13.46 5.79
C LEU A 216 4.02 -13.50 4.32
N ILE A 217 4.23 -14.70 3.79
CA ILE A 217 4.88 -14.92 2.51
C ILE A 217 3.92 -15.61 1.54
N ASP A 218 3.71 -14.96 0.38
CA ASP A 218 2.91 -15.54 -0.70
C ASP A 218 3.65 -16.66 -1.45
N LEU A 219 2.89 -17.51 -2.16
CA LEU A 219 3.42 -18.63 -2.95
C LEU A 219 4.43 -18.21 -4.03
N GLY A 220 4.37 -16.96 -4.54
CA GLY A 220 5.36 -16.40 -5.45
C GLY A 220 6.77 -16.30 -4.87
N PHE A 221 6.87 -16.17 -3.56
CA PHE A 221 8.12 -16.12 -2.79
C PHE A 221 8.50 -17.48 -2.17
N TYR A 222 7.69 -18.54 -2.37
CA TYR A 222 7.88 -19.84 -1.71
C TYR A 222 9.20 -20.47 -2.11
N LYS A 223 10.14 -20.53 -1.16
CA LYS A 223 11.44 -21.18 -1.33
C LYS A 223 12.01 -21.58 0.03
N HIS A 224 12.30 -22.87 0.24
CA HIS A 224 12.78 -23.37 1.52
C HIS A 224 14.08 -22.70 1.99
N LEU A 225 14.99 -22.38 1.06
CA LEU A 225 16.19 -21.59 1.39
C LEU A 225 15.85 -20.18 1.92
N LEU A 226 14.74 -19.55 1.47
CA LEU A 226 14.29 -18.27 2.01
C LEU A 226 13.82 -18.44 3.45
N PHE A 227 13.03 -19.47 3.73
CA PHE A 227 12.54 -19.81 5.07
C PHE A 227 13.68 -20.11 6.03
N SER A 228 14.65 -20.91 5.60
CA SER A 228 15.88 -21.18 6.36
C SER A 228 16.64 -19.87 6.69
N LYS A 229 16.76 -18.94 5.73
CA LYS A 229 17.43 -17.65 5.98
C LYS A 229 16.67 -16.78 6.99
N ILE A 230 15.34 -16.80 6.97
CA ILE A 230 14.52 -16.06 7.94
C ILE A 230 14.80 -16.60 9.34
N LYS A 231 14.74 -17.92 9.54
CA LYS A 231 15.06 -18.59 10.79
C LYS A 231 16.47 -18.28 11.29
N GLN A 232 17.49 -18.37 10.40
CA GLN A 232 18.88 -18.05 10.72
C GLN A 232 19.12 -16.60 11.15
N ASN A 233 18.22 -15.67 10.76
CA ASN A 233 18.25 -14.28 11.19
C ASN A 233 17.25 -14.01 12.34
N GLU A 234 16.85 -15.03 13.08
CA GLU A 234 15.94 -14.91 14.24
C GLU A 234 14.59 -14.27 13.89
N GLY A 235 14.15 -14.39 12.63
CA GLY A 235 12.81 -14.03 12.18
C GLY A 235 11.91 -15.25 12.13
N SER A 236 10.61 -15.02 12.03
CA SER A 236 9.62 -16.07 11.82
C SER A 236 8.83 -15.84 10.54
N PHE A 237 8.18 -16.88 10.04
CA PHE A 237 7.37 -16.78 8.83
C PHE A 237 6.09 -17.62 8.91
N VAL A 238 5.11 -17.27 8.09
CA VAL A 238 3.97 -18.13 7.74
C VAL A 238 3.79 -18.06 6.22
N SER A 239 3.72 -19.23 5.58
CA SER A 239 3.44 -19.34 4.14
C SER A 239 2.46 -20.47 3.87
N ARG A 240 1.64 -20.38 2.82
CA ARG A 240 0.92 -21.56 2.33
C ARG A 240 1.92 -22.54 1.71
N VAL A 241 1.63 -23.83 1.84
CA VAL A 241 2.44 -24.88 1.21
C VAL A 241 2.15 -24.93 -0.27
N LYS A 242 3.20 -24.91 -1.09
CA LYS A 242 3.07 -24.98 -2.55
C LYS A 242 2.66 -26.38 -2.99
N GLY A 243 1.79 -26.46 -4.00
CA GLY A 243 1.39 -27.74 -4.60
C GLY A 243 2.61 -28.58 -5.03
N GLY A 244 2.57 -29.88 -4.76
CA GLY A 244 3.65 -30.82 -5.04
C GLY A 244 4.74 -30.94 -3.97
N VAL A 245 4.69 -30.12 -2.91
CA VAL A 245 5.57 -30.27 -1.73
C VAL A 245 5.02 -31.41 -0.88
N ASN A 246 5.85 -32.45 -0.66
CA ASN A 246 5.47 -33.68 0.04
C ASN A 246 6.53 -34.02 1.10
N PRO A 247 6.56 -33.25 2.24
CA PRO A 247 7.57 -33.45 3.27
C PRO A 247 7.35 -34.72 4.07
N LEU A 248 8.43 -35.23 4.67
CA LEU A 248 8.41 -36.31 5.65
C LEU A 248 7.95 -35.77 7.00
N ILE A 249 6.96 -36.40 7.60
CA ILE A 249 6.49 -36.06 8.96
C ILE A 249 7.38 -36.73 9.98
N ILE A 250 7.98 -35.94 10.86
CA ILE A 250 8.90 -36.41 11.88
C ILE A 250 8.14 -36.81 13.15
N PHE A 251 7.28 -35.93 13.64
CA PHE A 251 6.43 -36.19 14.81
C PHE A 251 5.21 -35.25 14.81
N PRO A 252 4.08 -35.66 15.43
CA PRO A 252 2.96 -34.81 15.69
C PRO A 252 3.19 -33.90 16.90
N HIS A 253 2.72 -32.68 16.86
CA HIS A 253 2.64 -31.77 18.01
C HIS A 253 1.43 -32.07 18.90
N THR A 254 1.38 -31.54 20.11
CA THR A 254 0.28 -31.72 21.07
C THR A 254 -1.06 -31.18 20.56
N SER A 255 -1.04 -30.18 19.68
CA SER A 255 -2.19 -29.57 18.99
C SER A 255 -2.72 -30.40 17.80
N CYS A 256 -2.05 -31.48 17.42
CA CYS A 256 -2.54 -32.40 16.39
C CYS A 256 -3.73 -33.20 16.90
N THR A 257 -4.89 -33.11 16.21
CA THR A 257 -6.11 -33.81 16.61
C THR A 257 -6.31 -35.17 15.90
N VAL A 258 -5.39 -35.56 15.01
CA VAL A 258 -5.42 -36.83 14.28
C VAL A 258 -5.07 -37.98 15.23
N LYS A 259 -6.06 -38.85 15.55
CA LYS A 259 -5.90 -39.93 16.51
C LYS A 259 -5.85 -41.33 15.89
N ASN A 260 -6.52 -41.51 14.76
CA ASN A 260 -6.75 -42.84 14.16
C ASN A 260 -5.73 -43.21 13.07
N ILE A 261 -4.73 -42.36 12.83
CA ILE A 261 -3.74 -42.53 11.79
C ILE A 261 -2.36 -42.26 12.42
N ASP A 262 -1.48 -43.22 12.33
CA ASP A 262 -0.06 -42.98 12.67
C ASP A 262 0.55 -42.10 11.56
N VAL A 263 0.89 -40.84 11.89
CA VAL A 263 1.41 -39.85 10.96
C VAL A 263 2.95 -39.87 10.92
N LYS A 264 3.61 -40.39 11.96
CA LYS A 264 5.08 -40.36 12.07
C LYS A 264 5.72 -41.23 10.98
N GLY A 265 6.77 -40.69 10.35
CA GLY A 265 7.54 -41.40 9.32
C GLY A 265 6.79 -41.52 7.97
N LYS A 266 5.65 -40.84 7.79
CA LYS A 266 4.89 -40.85 6.54
C LYS A 266 5.00 -39.50 5.82
N HIS A 267 4.76 -39.55 4.52
CA HIS A 267 4.72 -38.34 3.73
C HIS A 267 3.34 -37.65 3.79
N LEU A 268 3.31 -36.35 3.66
CA LEU A 268 2.08 -35.53 3.72
C LEU A 268 0.98 -36.06 2.78
N ASN A 269 1.33 -36.45 1.56
CA ASN A 269 0.37 -36.94 0.56
C ASN A 269 -0.28 -38.27 0.95
N GLU A 270 0.30 -39.05 1.87
CA GLU A 270 -0.29 -40.30 2.37
C GLU A 270 -1.31 -40.05 3.48
N ILE A 271 -1.17 -38.93 4.18
CA ILE A 271 -1.96 -38.58 5.36
C ILE A 271 -3.14 -37.69 4.95
N LEU A 272 -2.89 -36.66 4.16
CA LEU A 272 -3.87 -35.62 3.84
C LEU A 272 -5.22 -36.16 3.29
N PRO A 273 -5.26 -37.18 2.37
CA PRO A 273 -6.53 -37.74 1.88
C PRO A 273 -7.33 -38.54 2.91
N LYS A 274 -6.72 -38.91 4.01
CA LYS A 274 -7.33 -39.71 5.10
C LYS A 274 -7.95 -38.84 6.18
N LEU A 275 -7.67 -37.54 6.19
CA LEU A 275 -8.21 -36.59 7.17
C LEU A 275 -9.69 -36.30 6.87
N LYS A 276 -10.50 -36.23 7.93
CA LYS A 276 -11.95 -36.00 7.87
C LYS A 276 -12.37 -34.75 8.67
N GLY A 277 -11.57 -33.70 8.59
CA GLY A 277 -11.80 -32.44 9.30
C GLY A 277 -10.87 -32.24 10.52
N GLU A 278 -10.04 -33.23 10.87
CA GLU A 278 -9.07 -33.10 11.96
C GLU A 278 -7.97 -32.11 11.61
N VAL A 279 -7.40 -31.47 12.63
CA VAL A 279 -6.25 -30.59 12.48
C VAL A 279 -4.96 -31.41 12.46
N LEU A 280 -4.19 -31.28 11.39
CA LEU A 280 -2.84 -31.85 11.31
C LEU A 280 -1.85 -30.75 11.72
N ASP A 281 -1.10 -30.99 12.81
CA ASP A 281 -0.05 -30.10 13.30
C ASP A 281 1.18 -30.96 13.62
N VAL A 282 2.20 -30.84 12.76
CA VAL A 282 3.32 -31.77 12.73
C VAL A 282 4.63 -31.06 12.46
N GLU A 283 5.71 -31.61 13.00
CA GLU A 283 7.07 -31.26 12.55
C GLU A 283 7.40 -32.04 11.27
N VAL A 284 7.92 -31.35 10.28
CA VAL A 284 8.32 -31.94 9.00
C VAL A 284 9.77 -31.61 8.68
N GLU A 285 10.45 -32.53 8.01
CA GLU A 285 11.77 -32.27 7.44
C GLU A 285 11.68 -32.01 5.96
N ILE A 286 12.29 -30.90 5.52
CA ILE A 286 12.24 -30.46 4.13
C ILE A 286 13.66 -30.34 3.57
N PRO A 287 14.04 -31.18 2.58
CA PRO A 287 15.31 -31.06 1.89
C PRO A 287 15.28 -29.92 0.87
N PHE A 288 16.39 -29.20 0.73
CA PHE A 288 16.56 -28.14 -0.26
C PHE A 288 18.01 -27.96 -0.72
N LYS A 289 18.17 -27.32 -1.89
CA LYS A 289 19.50 -26.99 -2.43
C LYS A 289 20.00 -25.68 -1.88
N ARG A 290 21.21 -25.69 -1.29
CA ARG A 290 21.95 -24.51 -0.83
C ARG A 290 23.14 -24.24 -1.74
N PRO A 291 23.33 -23.01 -2.27
CA PRO A 291 24.53 -22.65 -3.03
C PRO A 291 25.80 -22.78 -2.17
N ASN A 292 26.90 -23.27 -2.76
CA ASN A 292 28.19 -23.23 -2.10
C ASN A 292 28.81 -21.83 -2.22
N TYR A 293 29.37 -21.31 -1.12
CA TYR A 293 30.00 -19.99 -1.07
C TYR A 293 31.28 -19.85 -1.90
N ASN A 294 31.91 -20.95 -2.28
CA ASN A 294 33.23 -20.96 -2.91
C ASN A 294 33.23 -20.81 -4.44
N GLY A 295 32.23 -20.17 -5.02
CA GLY A 295 32.22 -19.81 -6.44
C GLY A 295 32.20 -20.96 -7.47
N LYS A 296 32.42 -22.21 -7.02
CA LYS A 296 32.27 -23.41 -7.86
C LYS A 296 30.80 -23.84 -7.85
N SER A 297 30.21 -24.05 -9.01
CA SER A 297 28.80 -24.26 -9.30
C SER A 297 28.12 -25.47 -8.63
N LYS A 298 28.67 -26.03 -7.56
CA LYS A 298 28.08 -27.17 -6.84
C LYS A 298 27.14 -26.67 -5.73
N THR A 299 25.86 -26.93 -5.90
CA THR A 299 24.88 -26.83 -4.79
C THR A 299 25.02 -28.06 -3.90
N ARG A 300 24.97 -27.89 -2.59
CA ARG A 300 24.83 -28.99 -1.64
C ARG A 300 23.38 -29.19 -1.28
N MET A 301 22.99 -30.44 -0.99
CA MET A 301 21.72 -30.72 -0.33
C MET A 301 21.83 -30.35 1.15
N ASP A 302 20.81 -29.71 1.65
CA ASP A 302 20.63 -29.34 3.05
C ASP A 302 19.19 -29.69 3.44
N SER A 303 18.90 -29.88 4.72
CA SER A 303 17.53 -30.09 5.21
C SER A 303 17.29 -29.25 6.45
N GLU A 304 16.03 -28.93 6.70
CA GLU A 304 15.63 -28.17 7.88
C GLU A 304 14.22 -28.57 8.34
N GLY A 305 14.04 -28.61 9.67
CA GLY A 305 12.78 -28.85 10.32
C GLY A 305 11.89 -27.61 10.30
N PHE A 306 10.62 -27.82 9.96
CA PHE A 306 9.58 -26.81 10.00
C PHE A 306 8.29 -27.39 10.55
N ARG A 307 7.49 -26.55 11.19
CA ARG A 307 6.13 -26.89 11.58
C ARG A 307 5.21 -26.80 10.37
N LEU A 308 4.43 -27.85 10.09
CA LEU A 308 3.40 -27.89 9.08
C LEU A 308 2.03 -28.00 9.76
N VAL A 309 1.15 -27.08 9.39
CA VAL A 309 -0.23 -27.00 9.92
C VAL A 309 -1.21 -27.17 8.78
N ALA A 310 -2.16 -28.12 8.89
CA ALA A 310 -3.28 -28.22 7.96
C ALA A 310 -4.61 -28.08 8.71
N VAL A 311 -5.39 -27.09 8.32
CA VAL A 311 -6.70 -26.77 8.89
C VAL A 311 -7.75 -26.89 7.80
N TYR A 312 -8.86 -27.57 8.10
CA TYR A 312 -9.96 -27.73 7.15
C TYR A 312 -10.77 -26.45 7.03
N ASN A 313 -10.91 -25.96 5.81
CA ASN A 313 -11.78 -24.82 5.50
C ASN A 313 -13.13 -25.37 5.05
N VAL A 314 -14.16 -25.11 5.87
CA VAL A 314 -15.53 -25.60 5.62
C VAL A 314 -16.16 -24.96 4.38
N GLU A 315 -15.88 -23.68 4.11
CA GLU A 315 -16.45 -22.94 2.98
C GLU A 315 -15.88 -23.41 1.64
N GLU A 316 -14.57 -23.75 1.62
CA GLU A 316 -13.88 -24.21 0.41
C GLU A 316 -13.82 -25.75 0.31
N GLU A 317 -14.34 -26.46 1.30
CA GLU A 317 -14.36 -27.93 1.42
C GLU A 317 -12.98 -28.57 1.22
N LYS A 318 -11.92 -27.89 1.70
CA LYS A 318 -10.52 -28.35 1.54
C LYS A 318 -9.61 -27.97 2.69
N TYR A 319 -8.50 -28.67 2.79
CA TYR A 319 -7.44 -28.32 3.73
C TYR A 319 -6.61 -27.13 3.23
N HIS A 320 -6.44 -26.14 4.08
CA HIS A 320 -5.42 -25.11 3.92
C HIS A 320 -4.17 -25.53 4.69
N ILE A 321 -3.07 -25.61 3.98
CA ILE A 321 -1.83 -26.13 4.52
C ILE A 321 -0.82 -24.98 4.61
N TYR A 322 -0.24 -24.81 5.81
CA TYR A 322 0.71 -23.76 6.11
C TYR A 322 2.04 -24.35 6.57
N LEU A 323 3.12 -23.66 6.23
CA LEU A 323 4.48 -23.92 6.73
C LEU A 323 4.91 -22.73 7.55
N THR A 324 5.49 -22.99 8.73
CA THR A 324 5.95 -21.96 9.68
C THR A 324 7.10 -22.50 10.53
N ASP A 325 7.77 -21.62 11.25
CA ASP A 325 8.72 -21.95 12.32
C ASP A 325 8.20 -21.54 13.71
N ILE A 326 6.96 -21.00 13.79
CA ILE A 326 6.36 -20.55 15.04
C ILE A 326 5.89 -21.77 15.85
N SER A 327 6.39 -21.88 17.09
CA SER A 327 6.04 -22.98 17.99
C SER A 327 4.54 -23.07 18.29
N PRO A 328 3.99 -24.30 18.49
CA PRO A 328 2.60 -24.50 18.94
C PRO A 328 2.25 -23.78 20.24
N ASP A 329 3.23 -23.62 21.14
CA ASP A 329 3.04 -22.92 22.42
C ASP A 329 2.77 -21.42 22.26
N VAL A 330 3.09 -20.87 21.09
CA VAL A 330 2.90 -19.44 20.77
C VAL A 330 1.61 -19.22 20.02
N LEU A 331 1.40 -19.98 18.94
CA LEU A 331 0.22 -19.88 18.09
C LEU A 331 -0.38 -21.26 17.81
N THR A 332 -1.68 -21.39 18.04
CA THR A 332 -2.43 -22.60 17.66
C THR A 332 -2.51 -22.75 16.14
N PRO A 333 -2.91 -23.91 15.61
CA PRO A 333 -3.17 -24.10 14.18
C PRO A 333 -4.15 -23.08 13.60
N GLU A 334 -5.23 -22.78 14.31
CA GLU A 334 -6.24 -21.81 13.92
C GLU A 334 -5.68 -20.37 13.94
N ASP A 335 -4.82 -20.04 14.92
CA ASP A 335 -4.14 -18.75 14.98
C ASP A 335 -3.20 -18.58 13.75
N ILE A 336 -2.49 -19.63 13.32
CA ILE A 336 -1.65 -19.60 12.11
C ILE A 336 -2.50 -19.35 10.86
N ALA A 337 -3.62 -20.05 10.71
CA ALA A 337 -4.53 -19.85 9.58
C ALA A 337 -5.10 -18.43 9.56
N LYS A 338 -5.54 -17.93 10.71
CA LYS A 338 -6.07 -16.56 10.88
C LYS A 338 -4.99 -15.50 10.62
N LEU A 339 -3.78 -15.71 11.13
CA LEU A 339 -2.65 -14.80 10.92
C LEU A 339 -2.30 -14.69 9.43
N TYR A 340 -2.26 -15.83 8.72
CA TYR A 340 -2.01 -15.81 7.27
C TYR A 340 -3.10 -15.06 6.49
N GLY A 341 -4.32 -15.03 6.98
CA GLY A 341 -5.41 -14.24 6.41
C GLY A 341 -5.08 -12.75 6.31
N ALA A 342 -4.28 -12.20 7.24
CA ALA A 342 -3.84 -10.81 7.19
C ALA A 342 -2.94 -10.49 5.98
N ARG A 343 -2.41 -11.50 5.27
CA ARG A 343 -1.68 -11.30 4.01
C ARG A 343 -2.53 -10.56 2.97
N TRP A 344 -3.86 -10.73 3.02
CA TRP A 344 -4.78 -10.06 2.11
C TRP A 344 -4.72 -8.52 2.20
N ASP A 345 -4.26 -7.97 3.31
CA ASP A 345 -4.21 -6.51 3.52
C ASP A 345 -3.31 -5.81 2.48
N ILE A 346 -2.25 -6.47 2.00
CA ILE A 346 -1.37 -5.88 0.97
C ILE A 346 -2.08 -5.79 -0.40
N GLU A 347 -2.99 -6.71 -0.71
CA GLU A 347 -3.79 -6.66 -1.93
C GLU A 347 -4.73 -5.45 -1.90
N LEU A 348 -5.27 -5.12 -0.72
CA LEU A 348 -6.07 -3.90 -0.53
C LEU A 348 -5.21 -2.63 -0.70
N VAL A 349 -3.96 -2.64 -0.24
CA VAL A 349 -3.01 -1.53 -0.47
C VAL A 349 -2.75 -1.33 -1.97
N PHE A 350 -2.49 -2.42 -2.72
CA PHE A 350 -2.31 -2.32 -4.17
C PHE A 350 -3.59 -1.91 -4.91
N LYS A 351 -4.75 -2.38 -4.46
CA LYS A 351 -6.05 -1.96 -4.99
C LYS A 351 -6.26 -0.45 -4.76
N GLU A 352 -5.96 0.06 -3.57
CA GLU A 352 -6.01 1.48 -3.25
C GLU A 352 -5.06 2.29 -4.14
N LEU A 353 -3.79 1.87 -4.25
CA LEU A 353 -2.79 2.52 -5.10
C LEU A 353 -3.24 2.63 -6.56
N LYS A 354 -3.80 1.57 -7.14
CA LYS A 354 -4.25 1.55 -8.53
C LYS A 354 -5.54 2.32 -8.73
N SER A 355 -6.56 2.07 -7.90
CA SER A 355 -7.90 2.60 -8.09
C SER A 355 -8.09 4.04 -7.59
N ARG A 356 -7.22 4.53 -6.67
CA ARG A 356 -7.37 5.84 -6.03
C ARG A 356 -6.18 6.76 -6.28
N TYR A 357 -4.97 6.21 -6.33
CA TYR A 357 -3.74 7.00 -6.49
C TYR A 357 -3.08 6.79 -7.84
N GLU A 358 -3.83 6.25 -8.82
CA GLU A 358 -3.47 6.16 -10.24
C GLU A 358 -2.07 5.55 -10.48
N LEU A 359 -1.68 4.53 -9.68
CA LEU A 359 -0.37 3.89 -9.77
C LEU A 359 -0.09 3.31 -11.17
N ASP A 360 -1.12 2.79 -11.84
CA ASP A 360 -1.02 2.13 -13.15
C ASP A 360 -1.47 3.02 -14.32
N VAL A 361 -1.86 4.27 -14.08
CA VAL A 361 -2.17 5.26 -15.12
C VAL A 361 -0.88 5.90 -15.62
N VAL A 362 -0.29 5.30 -16.66
CA VAL A 362 1.01 5.69 -17.19
C VAL A 362 0.92 5.96 -18.69
N ASN A 363 0.73 7.22 -19.05
CA ASN A 363 0.58 7.69 -20.44
C ASN A 363 1.88 8.31 -20.98
N THR A 364 3.03 7.68 -20.74
CA THR A 364 4.33 8.19 -21.19
C THR A 364 5.28 7.06 -21.56
N THR A 365 6.24 7.36 -22.45
CA THR A 365 7.32 6.46 -22.83
C THR A 365 8.66 6.84 -22.17
N LYS A 366 8.67 7.82 -21.26
CA LYS A 366 9.88 8.28 -20.57
C LYS A 366 10.05 7.55 -19.24
N PRO A 367 11.10 6.75 -19.06
CA PRO A 367 11.27 5.92 -17.85
C PRO A 367 11.27 6.73 -16.54
N HIS A 368 11.94 7.88 -16.51
CA HIS A 368 12.03 8.72 -15.31
C HIS A 368 10.68 9.35 -14.94
N ILE A 369 9.82 9.66 -15.90
CA ILE A 369 8.46 10.15 -15.61
C ILE A 369 7.62 9.04 -15.01
N ILE A 370 7.74 7.81 -15.51
CA ILE A 370 7.05 6.63 -14.96
C ILE A 370 7.48 6.40 -13.51
N GLU A 371 8.77 6.40 -13.26
CA GLU A 371 9.29 6.23 -11.89
C GLU A 371 8.82 7.36 -10.97
N ALA A 372 8.84 8.61 -11.44
CA ALA A 372 8.30 9.75 -10.69
C ALA A 372 6.81 9.54 -10.34
N TYR A 373 5.97 9.10 -11.29
CA TYR A 373 4.55 8.82 -11.03
C TYR A 373 4.37 7.72 -9.99
N ILE A 374 5.16 6.65 -10.06
CA ILE A 374 5.12 5.58 -9.05
C ILE A 374 5.45 6.14 -7.66
N TRP A 375 6.53 6.92 -7.53
CA TRP A 375 6.92 7.50 -6.25
C TRP A 375 5.91 8.53 -5.73
N ILE A 376 5.30 9.33 -6.62
CA ILE A 376 4.21 10.24 -6.24
C ILE A 376 3.01 9.46 -5.70
N SER A 377 2.57 8.39 -6.37
CA SER A 377 1.45 7.57 -5.91
C SER A 377 1.72 6.94 -4.54
N ILE A 378 2.94 6.46 -4.33
CA ILE A 378 3.38 5.90 -3.06
C ILE A 378 3.41 6.97 -1.96
N LEU A 379 3.99 8.14 -2.24
CA LEU A 379 4.02 9.23 -1.28
C LEU A 379 2.61 9.70 -0.92
N THR A 380 1.71 9.75 -1.90
CA THR A 380 0.30 10.05 -1.68
C THR A 380 -0.37 9.04 -0.74
N LEU A 381 -0.10 7.74 -0.92
CA LEU A 381 -0.56 6.70 0.00
C LEU A 381 -0.05 6.96 1.43
N LEU A 382 1.23 7.23 1.60
CA LEU A 382 1.84 7.47 2.91
C LEU A 382 1.22 8.69 3.60
N ILE A 383 1.05 9.80 2.89
CA ILE A 383 0.43 11.03 3.41
C ILE A 383 -1.05 10.78 3.74
N SER A 384 -1.79 10.09 2.87
CA SER A 384 -3.17 9.71 3.14
C SER A 384 -3.30 8.86 4.41
N ARG A 385 -2.40 7.88 4.59
CA ARG A 385 -2.35 7.03 5.80
C ARG A 385 -1.99 7.83 7.05
N ARG A 386 -1.12 8.81 6.92
CA ARG A 386 -0.80 9.73 8.02
C ARG A 386 -2.03 10.50 8.47
N ILE A 387 -2.74 11.14 7.56
CA ILE A 387 -3.98 11.87 7.85
C ILE A 387 -5.06 10.93 8.41
N TYR A 388 -5.23 9.74 7.83
CA TYR A 388 -6.13 8.72 8.34
C TYR A 388 -5.87 8.38 9.81
N ASN A 389 -4.61 8.20 10.19
CA ASN A 389 -4.24 7.89 11.56
C ASN A 389 -4.51 9.07 12.51
N ILE A 390 -4.29 10.32 12.06
CA ILE A 390 -4.64 11.53 12.82
C ILE A 390 -6.15 11.58 13.06
N VAL A 391 -6.96 11.42 12.01
CA VAL A 391 -8.42 11.45 12.11
C VAL A 391 -8.93 10.35 13.03
N ARG A 392 -8.42 9.11 12.92
CA ARG A 392 -8.79 8.02 13.80
C ARG A 392 -8.46 8.30 15.27
N LYS A 393 -7.28 8.83 15.54
CA LYS A 393 -6.84 9.15 16.92
C LYS A 393 -7.76 10.15 17.61
N HIS A 394 -8.35 11.06 16.84
CA HIS A 394 -9.27 12.10 17.35
C HIS A 394 -10.74 11.70 17.21
N SER A 395 -11.05 10.51 16.75
CA SER A 395 -12.42 10.02 16.63
C SER A 395 -12.83 9.23 17.88
N PRO A 396 -14.13 9.21 18.24
CA PRO A 396 -14.65 8.37 19.31
C PRO A 396 -14.28 6.91 19.10
N LYS A 397 -13.94 6.20 20.19
CA LYS A 397 -13.46 4.79 20.13
C LYS A 397 -14.44 3.87 19.38
N GLU A 398 -15.75 4.05 19.58
CA GLU A 398 -16.81 3.25 18.95
C GLU A 398 -16.84 3.40 17.42
N LYS A 399 -16.38 4.56 16.89
CA LYS A 399 -16.32 4.83 15.46
C LYS A 399 -15.02 4.41 14.81
N MET A 400 -13.96 4.17 15.58
CA MET A 400 -12.63 3.85 15.04
C MET A 400 -12.63 2.57 14.19
N VAL A 401 -13.49 1.59 14.52
CA VAL A 401 -13.62 0.31 13.80
C VAL A 401 -14.37 0.48 12.47
N GLN A 402 -15.18 1.52 12.33
CA GLN A 402 -15.98 1.78 11.13
C GLN A 402 -15.17 2.43 9.98
N TYR A 403 -14.00 2.98 10.27
CA TYR A 403 -13.12 3.55 9.24
C TYR A 403 -12.43 2.45 8.44
N THR A 404 -12.83 2.25 7.19
CA THR A 404 -12.14 1.36 6.26
C THR A 404 -11.20 2.14 5.35
N GLN A 405 -10.09 1.53 4.95
CA GLN A 405 -9.07 2.18 4.13
C GLN A 405 -9.58 2.57 2.75
N LEU A 406 -10.37 1.70 2.11
CA LEU A 406 -10.92 1.98 0.78
C LEU A 406 -11.95 3.12 0.79
N ARG A 407 -12.81 3.19 1.83
CA ARG A 407 -13.74 4.30 1.97
C ARG A 407 -12.99 5.60 2.26
N TRP A 408 -12.00 5.53 3.16
CA TRP A 408 -11.12 6.65 3.47
C TRP A 408 -10.44 7.21 2.23
N SER A 409 -9.80 6.36 1.41
CA SER A 409 -9.08 6.80 0.21
C SER A 409 -9.99 7.50 -0.81
N THR A 410 -11.26 7.11 -0.92
CA THR A 410 -12.25 7.81 -1.73
C THR A 410 -12.46 9.24 -1.22
N ILE A 411 -12.78 9.38 0.06
CA ILE A 411 -13.02 10.69 0.68
C ILE A 411 -11.75 11.57 0.64
N PHE A 412 -10.57 10.97 0.85
CA PHE A 412 -9.30 11.67 0.75
C PHE A 412 -9.08 12.24 -0.66
N THR A 413 -9.33 11.46 -1.72
CA THR A 413 -9.15 11.95 -3.10
C THR A 413 -10.15 13.03 -3.48
N GLU A 414 -11.39 12.97 -2.98
CA GLU A 414 -12.39 14.02 -3.18
C GLU A 414 -11.96 15.36 -2.55
N ASN A 415 -11.28 15.32 -1.39
CA ASN A 415 -10.86 16.49 -0.63
C ASN A 415 -9.38 16.90 -0.86
N ALA A 416 -8.66 16.22 -1.75
CA ALA A 416 -7.24 16.45 -1.96
C ALA A 416 -6.89 17.89 -2.35
N SER A 417 -7.76 18.56 -3.13
CA SER A 417 -7.56 19.94 -3.55
C SER A 417 -7.66 20.93 -2.40
N ASP A 418 -8.63 20.72 -1.51
CA ASP A 418 -8.83 21.58 -0.35
C ASP A 418 -7.70 21.38 0.66
N GLN A 419 -7.29 20.14 0.89
CA GLN A 419 -6.14 19.82 1.74
C GLN A 419 -4.84 20.47 1.23
N LEU A 420 -4.62 20.50 -0.09
CA LEU A 420 -3.49 21.22 -0.67
C LEU A 420 -3.54 22.71 -0.32
N THR A 421 -4.70 23.32 -0.45
CA THR A 421 -4.87 24.75 -0.15
C THR A 421 -4.59 25.05 1.32
N LEU A 422 -5.08 24.19 2.22
CA LEU A 422 -4.89 24.34 3.66
C LEU A 422 -3.39 24.21 4.05
N ILE A 423 -2.69 23.17 3.55
CA ILE A 423 -1.27 22.98 3.89
C ILE A 423 -0.38 24.10 3.34
N LEU A 424 -0.64 24.56 2.12
CA LEU A 424 0.13 25.66 1.53
C LEU A 424 -0.12 26.97 2.28
N ARG A 425 -1.35 27.26 2.67
CA ARG A 425 -1.71 28.40 3.50
C ARG A 425 -1.01 28.36 4.86
N TYR A 426 -1.04 27.21 5.54
CA TYR A 426 -0.33 27.02 6.81
C TYR A 426 1.16 27.33 6.68
N CYS A 427 1.76 27.03 5.53
CA CYS A 427 3.16 27.31 5.25
C CYS A 427 3.40 28.71 4.62
N GLY A 428 2.45 29.62 4.71
CA GLY A 428 2.58 31.02 4.26
C GLY A 428 2.46 31.23 2.75
N VAL A 429 1.83 30.27 2.02
CA VAL A 429 1.51 30.41 0.59
C VAL A 429 0.02 30.62 0.45
N GLU A 430 -0.42 31.87 0.30
CA GLU A 430 -1.82 32.23 0.16
C GLU A 430 -2.20 32.52 -1.29
N ARG A 431 -3.40 32.11 -1.69
CA ARG A 431 -4.01 32.49 -2.96
C ARG A 431 -4.57 33.90 -2.86
N THR A 432 -4.39 34.70 -3.91
CA THR A 432 -5.02 35.98 -4.08
C THR A 432 -5.99 35.92 -5.25
N PHE A 433 -6.93 36.90 -5.34
CA PHE A 433 -7.81 37.07 -6.50
C PHE A 433 -7.00 37.18 -7.80
N GLU A 434 -5.92 37.96 -7.77
CA GLU A 434 -4.99 38.14 -8.90
C GLU A 434 -4.41 36.81 -9.37
N THR A 435 -4.00 35.91 -8.44
CA THR A 435 -3.49 34.56 -8.79
C THR A 435 -4.54 33.74 -9.54
N VAL A 436 -5.80 33.80 -9.13
CA VAL A 436 -6.89 33.08 -9.77
C VAL A 436 -7.19 33.66 -11.17
N MET A 437 -7.19 34.99 -11.30
CA MET A 437 -7.41 35.67 -12.59
C MET A 437 -6.28 35.37 -13.58
N ASN A 438 -5.02 35.41 -13.14
CA ASN A 438 -3.88 35.06 -13.99
C ASN A 438 -3.98 33.62 -14.52
N VAL A 439 -4.46 32.67 -13.70
CA VAL A 439 -4.68 31.30 -14.14
C VAL A 439 -5.78 31.23 -15.21
N TYR A 440 -6.89 31.96 -15.05
CA TYR A 440 -7.92 32.00 -16.09
C TYR A 440 -7.38 32.61 -17.40
N GLN A 441 -6.67 33.72 -17.30
CA GLN A 441 -6.12 34.41 -18.46
C GLN A 441 -5.06 33.60 -19.21
N SER A 442 -4.17 32.87 -18.47
CA SER A 442 -3.08 32.10 -19.10
C SER A 442 -3.49 30.68 -19.52
N GLN A 443 -4.36 30.04 -18.75
CA GLN A 443 -4.69 28.61 -18.95
C GLN A 443 -5.97 28.37 -19.78
N ALA A 444 -6.82 29.38 -19.95
CA ALA A 444 -7.98 29.32 -20.84
C ALA A 444 -7.60 29.57 -22.30
N LEU A 445 -6.39 30.02 -22.56
CA LEU A 445 -5.89 30.18 -23.93
C LEU A 445 -5.64 28.80 -24.55
N ASP A 446 -6.33 28.53 -25.68
CA ASP A 446 -6.03 27.35 -26.48
C ASP A 446 -4.91 27.69 -27.49
N PRO A 447 -3.71 27.11 -27.39
CA PRO A 447 -2.60 27.38 -28.33
C PRO A 447 -2.88 26.87 -29.75
N HIS A 448 -3.97 26.14 -29.99
CA HIS A 448 -4.34 25.54 -31.26
C HIS A 448 -5.58 26.18 -31.90
N VAL A 449 -5.95 27.40 -31.47
CA VAL A 449 -7.13 28.10 -31.98
C VAL A 449 -6.96 28.50 -33.42
N ASN A 450 -7.30 27.61 -34.34
CA ASN A 450 -7.60 27.95 -35.73
C ASN A 450 -9.14 27.98 -36.03
N ARG A 451 -9.98 27.54 -35.09
CA ARG A 451 -11.41 27.37 -35.34
C ARG A 451 -12.30 28.51 -34.81
N GLU A 452 -11.87 29.26 -33.80
CA GLU A 452 -12.68 30.36 -33.24
C GLU A 452 -12.37 31.72 -33.82
N ARG A 453 -11.23 31.92 -34.52
CA ARG A 453 -10.96 33.16 -35.28
C ARG A 453 -12.07 33.53 -36.27
N PHE A 454 -12.75 32.56 -36.86
CA PHE A 454 -13.88 32.78 -37.73
C PHE A 454 -15.15 33.33 -37.04
N ARG A 455 -15.34 33.11 -35.73
CA ARG A 455 -16.51 33.58 -35.01
C ARG A 455 -16.32 35.00 -34.49
N GLU A 456 -15.15 35.39 -34.05
CA GLU A 456 -14.89 36.72 -33.52
C GLU A 456 -14.78 37.78 -34.63
N GLU A 457 -14.29 37.42 -35.82
CA GLU A 457 -14.27 38.31 -36.97
C GLU A 457 -15.67 38.61 -37.54
N TRP A 458 -16.68 37.84 -37.18
CA TRP A 458 -18.04 37.98 -37.67
C TRP A 458 -19.01 38.60 -36.64
N TRP A 459 -18.56 38.87 -35.43
CA TRP A 459 -19.41 39.36 -34.33
C TRP A 459 -18.86 40.66 -33.71
N SER A 460 -18.16 41.47 -34.47
CA SER A 460 -17.77 42.83 -34.05
C SER A 460 -18.94 43.79 -34.17
#